data_5fb6a243e85cf005316adb03073cc595
#
_entry.id   5fb6a243e85cf005316adb03073cc595
#
_cell.length_a   1.000
_cell.length_b   1.000
_cell.length_c   1.000
_cell.angle_alpha   90.00
_cell.angle_beta   90.00
_cell.angle_gamma   90.00
#
_symmetry.space_group_name_H-M   'P 1'
#
loop_
_entity.id
_entity.type
_entity.pdbx_description
1 polymer ?
#
loop_
_entity_poly.entity_id
_entity_poly.type
_entity_poly.pdbx_seq_one_letter_code
_entity_poly.pdbx_strand_id
1 'polypeptide(L)'
;MRFENAIFLLPDRTVGFGTLETSGSHISKIDCVGIPPALPPPSTRLILPGLVNCHGHTAMTLVRGVGGGLPLQRWLKEAIFPIEAKMTESDIRAGVRWGALEMLAGGTTQVLDMYDFPAAGEAAFAEVGLKASVSRVGLSFVPGRLDECVSFTRTHPKAHVCIHSEYLTDEPFCRALAEANNREFKRPVHVHVSETEKEHRDCLVRHGLTPVAYLASTGLLDSGGFAAHCVWCTDDDFRILREKNVVLVHNPTSNMKLGSGFARIPRALELGVKVALGTDGCASNDNLDLFEEMHLASLIHKGVAKDPTVISPWDVIEMATYGNRLAVGESADLCVVALDRLHLRPAFDLPNLVVHSMQASDVVQTVVDGKVLYDHGMFPTVDFDKVREEFDACVRRCNEK
;
A
#
# COMPACT_ATOMS: atom_id res chain seq x y z
N MET A 1 -7.84 -25.49 -0.44
CA MET A 1 -9.22 -25.02 -0.77
C MET A 1 -9.50 -25.27 -2.23
N ARG A 2 -10.78 -25.25 -2.64
CA ARG A 2 -11.19 -25.40 -4.03
C ARG A 2 -12.34 -24.45 -4.33
N PHE A 3 -12.17 -23.64 -5.37
CA PHE A 3 -13.16 -22.70 -5.89
C PHE A 3 -13.63 -23.21 -7.26
N GLU A 4 -14.86 -23.68 -7.32
CA GLU A 4 -15.49 -24.17 -8.54
C GLU A 4 -16.37 -23.10 -9.17
N ASN A 5 -16.52 -23.14 -10.51
CA ASN A 5 -17.31 -22.17 -11.25
C ASN A 5 -16.94 -20.71 -10.90
N ALA A 6 -15.65 -20.47 -10.72
CA ALA A 6 -15.12 -19.15 -10.38
C ALA A 6 -14.53 -18.46 -11.61
N ILE A 7 -14.47 -17.15 -11.54
CA ILE A 7 -13.86 -16.29 -12.55
C ILE A 7 -12.51 -15.82 -12.00
N PHE A 8 -11.51 -15.70 -12.84
CA PHE A 8 -10.14 -15.35 -12.45
C PHE A 8 -9.60 -14.21 -13.32
N LEU A 9 -8.86 -13.28 -12.73
CA LEU A 9 -8.00 -12.37 -13.48
C LEU A 9 -6.59 -12.95 -13.54
N LEU A 10 -6.15 -13.32 -14.73
CA LEU A 10 -4.90 -14.03 -14.97
C LEU A 10 -3.74 -13.07 -15.30
N PRO A 11 -2.47 -13.48 -15.07
CA PRO A 11 -1.30 -12.61 -15.27
C PRO A 11 -1.06 -12.19 -16.72
N ASP A 12 -1.61 -12.89 -17.68
CA ASP A 12 -1.54 -12.58 -19.12
C ASP A 12 -2.61 -11.55 -19.56
N ARG A 13 -3.25 -10.89 -18.59
CA ARG A 13 -4.36 -9.96 -18.82
C ARG A 13 -5.59 -10.58 -19.46
N THR A 14 -5.81 -11.88 -19.22
CA THR A 14 -7.03 -12.56 -19.64
C THR A 14 -7.95 -12.87 -18.47
N VAL A 15 -9.21 -13.14 -18.78
CA VAL A 15 -10.22 -13.53 -17.80
C VAL A 15 -10.52 -15.02 -18.00
N GLY A 16 -10.22 -15.83 -16.99
CA GLY A 16 -10.52 -17.26 -16.98
C GLY A 16 -11.83 -17.57 -16.25
N PHE A 17 -12.47 -18.67 -16.61
CA PHE A 17 -13.61 -19.25 -15.90
C PHE A 17 -13.40 -20.74 -15.69
N GLY A 18 -13.56 -21.22 -14.45
CA GLY A 18 -13.33 -22.63 -14.15
C GLY A 18 -13.10 -22.95 -12.68
N THR A 19 -12.01 -23.67 -12.38
CA THR A 19 -11.67 -24.12 -11.02
C THR A 19 -10.27 -23.65 -10.63
N LEU A 20 -10.13 -23.11 -9.41
CA LEU A 20 -8.86 -22.83 -8.75
C LEU A 20 -8.75 -23.69 -7.49
N GLU A 21 -7.60 -24.34 -7.31
CA GLU A 21 -7.30 -25.13 -6.12
C GLU A 21 -6.03 -24.63 -5.43
N THR A 22 -6.02 -24.65 -4.10
CA THR A 22 -4.84 -24.36 -3.29
C THR A 22 -4.43 -25.59 -2.47
N SER A 23 -3.14 -25.77 -2.27
CA SER A 23 -2.57 -26.79 -1.39
C SER A 23 -1.54 -26.14 -0.48
N GLY A 24 -1.79 -26.17 0.84
CA GLY A 24 -1.02 -25.39 1.80
C GLY A 24 -1.07 -23.90 1.44
N SER A 25 0.09 -23.28 1.36
CA SER A 25 0.24 -21.85 1.08
C SER A 25 0.32 -21.49 -0.41
N HIS A 26 0.13 -22.42 -1.33
CA HIS A 26 0.32 -22.19 -2.77
C HIS A 26 -0.92 -22.56 -3.59
N ILE A 27 -1.06 -21.88 -4.74
CA ILE A 27 -2.00 -22.26 -5.78
C ILE A 27 -1.49 -23.54 -6.44
N SER A 28 -2.25 -24.64 -6.34
CA SER A 28 -1.86 -25.94 -6.85
C SER A 28 -2.40 -26.24 -8.25
N LYS A 29 -3.52 -25.58 -8.62
CA LYS A 29 -4.16 -25.82 -9.91
C LYS A 29 -5.03 -24.63 -10.33
N ILE A 30 -5.03 -24.34 -11.64
CA ILE A 30 -5.99 -23.45 -12.30
C ILE A 30 -6.45 -24.14 -13.59
N ASP A 31 -7.72 -24.50 -13.66
CA ASP A 31 -8.34 -25.07 -14.87
C ASP A 31 -9.33 -24.06 -15.44
N CYS A 32 -9.04 -23.52 -16.61
CA CYS A 32 -9.96 -22.67 -17.36
C CYS A 32 -10.74 -23.51 -18.35
N VAL A 33 -12.07 -23.52 -18.22
CA VAL A 33 -12.96 -24.34 -19.05
C VAL A 33 -13.79 -23.53 -20.05
N GLY A 34 -13.67 -22.20 -20.04
CA GLY A 34 -14.44 -21.35 -20.96
C GLY A 34 -14.36 -19.87 -20.66
N ILE A 35 -15.26 -19.13 -21.29
CA ILE A 35 -15.45 -17.69 -21.11
C ILE A 35 -16.52 -17.49 -20.03
N PRO A 36 -16.32 -16.55 -19.07
CA PRO A 36 -17.31 -16.28 -18.03
C PRO A 36 -18.60 -15.71 -18.64
N PRO A 37 -19.78 -16.13 -18.13
CA PRO A 37 -21.05 -15.57 -18.57
C PRO A 37 -21.22 -14.11 -18.10
N ALA A 38 -21.83 -13.26 -18.93
CA ALA A 38 -22.16 -11.88 -18.58
C ALA A 38 -23.15 -11.76 -17.41
N LEU A 39 -23.94 -12.80 -17.17
CA LEU A 39 -24.86 -12.92 -16.03
C LEU A 39 -24.48 -14.18 -15.22
N PRO A 40 -23.38 -14.14 -14.44
CA PRO A 40 -22.97 -15.32 -13.68
C PRO A 40 -23.99 -15.68 -12.61
N PRO A 41 -24.15 -16.96 -12.28
CA PRO A 41 -24.96 -17.40 -11.15
C PRO A 41 -24.58 -16.68 -9.85
N PRO A 42 -25.49 -16.48 -8.89
CA PRO A 42 -25.19 -15.81 -7.63
C PRO A 42 -24.08 -16.48 -6.79
N SER A 43 -23.86 -17.77 -6.99
CA SER A 43 -22.78 -18.50 -6.32
C SER A 43 -21.41 -18.30 -6.94
N THR A 44 -21.33 -17.73 -8.15
CA THR A 44 -20.05 -17.46 -8.83
C THR A 44 -19.27 -16.40 -8.06
N ARG A 45 -17.98 -16.64 -7.86
CA ARG A 45 -17.04 -15.70 -7.25
C ARG A 45 -16.05 -15.21 -8.28
N LEU A 46 -15.67 -13.95 -8.18
CA LEU A 46 -14.46 -13.45 -8.85
C LEU A 46 -13.29 -13.59 -7.88
N ILE A 47 -12.23 -14.19 -8.35
CA ILE A 47 -10.98 -14.34 -7.61
C ILE A 47 -9.94 -13.43 -8.26
N LEU A 48 -9.45 -12.49 -7.47
CA LEU A 48 -8.31 -11.63 -7.78
C LEU A 48 -7.08 -12.15 -7.04
N PRO A 49 -5.87 -11.85 -7.51
CA PRO A 49 -4.71 -11.89 -6.64
C PRO A 49 -4.99 -11.04 -5.41
N GLY A 50 -4.49 -11.43 -4.25
CA GLY A 50 -4.62 -10.61 -3.05
C GLY A 50 -4.05 -9.21 -3.29
N LEU A 51 -4.77 -8.17 -2.83
CA LEU A 51 -4.34 -6.79 -3.00
C LEU A 51 -3.11 -6.51 -2.13
N VAL A 52 -2.26 -5.60 -2.59
CA VAL A 52 -1.00 -5.21 -1.93
C VAL A 52 -0.98 -3.70 -1.71
N ASN A 53 -1.01 -3.30 -0.46
CA ASN A 53 -0.89 -1.90 -0.07
C ASN A 53 0.61 -1.54 0.04
N CYS A 54 1.15 -0.88 -0.98
CA CYS A 54 2.60 -0.62 -1.08
C CYS A 54 3.08 0.61 -0.30
N HIS A 55 2.18 1.33 0.40
CA HIS A 55 2.52 2.41 1.31
C HIS A 55 1.39 2.65 2.30
N GLY A 56 1.71 2.54 3.59
CA GLY A 56 0.77 2.79 4.67
C GLY A 56 1.43 3.21 5.97
N HIS A 57 0.60 3.80 6.84
CA HIS A 57 0.86 4.16 8.23
C HIS A 57 -0.29 3.58 9.05
N THR A 58 -0.31 2.26 9.19
CA THR A 58 -1.51 1.52 9.62
C THR A 58 -1.98 1.94 11.02
N ALA A 59 -1.07 2.30 11.92
CA ALA A 59 -1.44 2.79 13.26
C ALA A 59 -2.25 4.10 13.23
N MET A 60 -2.21 4.88 12.13
CA MET A 60 -3.01 6.10 11.98
C MET A 60 -4.53 5.87 11.93
N THR A 61 -4.99 4.64 11.96
CA THR A 61 -6.41 4.33 12.24
C THR A 61 -6.90 4.97 13.55
N LEU A 62 -6.00 5.16 14.52
CA LEU A 62 -6.28 5.86 15.78
C LEU A 62 -6.58 7.35 15.62
N VAL A 63 -6.15 7.97 14.53
CA VAL A 63 -6.25 9.40 14.24
C VAL A 63 -6.99 9.68 12.93
N ARG A 64 -7.84 8.75 12.51
CA ARG A 64 -8.69 8.88 11.32
C ARG A 64 -9.47 10.18 11.34
N GLY A 65 -9.43 10.95 10.23
CA GLY A 65 -10.14 12.22 10.08
C GLY A 65 -9.53 13.43 10.83
N VAL A 66 -8.42 13.23 11.54
CA VAL A 66 -7.78 14.33 12.30
C VAL A 66 -7.08 15.30 11.33
N GLY A 67 -7.30 16.60 11.56
CA GLY A 67 -6.62 17.70 10.85
C GLY A 67 -7.12 17.96 9.42
N GLY A 68 -8.30 17.47 9.06
CA GLY A 68 -8.87 17.68 7.72
C GLY A 68 -8.87 19.16 7.30
N GLY A 69 -8.48 19.44 6.03
CA GLY A 69 -8.42 20.78 5.46
C GLY A 69 -7.14 21.57 5.72
N LEU A 70 -6.13 20.97 6.36
CA LEU A 70 -4.82 21.59 6.56
C LEU A 70 -3.84 21.15 5.46
N PRO A 71 -2.99 22.06 4.91
CA PRO A 71 -1.87 21.68 4.05
C PRO A 71 -0.85 20.80 4.80
N LEU A 72 -0.16 19.90 4.11
CA LEU A 72 0.71 18.85 4.67
C LEU A 72 1.58 19.30 5.87
N GLN A 73 2.40 20.35 5.74
CA GLN A 73 3.32 20.75 6.82
C GLN A 73 2.58 21.27 8.06
N ARG A 74 1.44 21.95 7.89
CA ARG A 74 0.60 22.37 9.00
C ARG A 74 -0.14 21.18 9.59
N TRP A 75 -0.65 20.30 8.75
CA TRP A 75 -1.30 19.07 9.15
C TRP A 75 -0.39 18.21 10.04
N LEU A 76 0.85 17.97 9.61
CA LEU A 76 1.84 17.25 10.42
C LEU A 76 2.09 17.94 11.77
N LYS A 77 2.42 19.25 11.76
CA LYS A 77 2.88 19.97 12.95
C LYS A 77 1.76 20.29 13.95
N GLU A 78 0.58 20.64 13.45
CA GLU A 78 -0.52 21.16 14.27
C GLU A 78 -1.52 20.07 14.69
N ALA A 79 -1.66 19.00 13.87
CA ALA A 79 -2.66 17.98 14.10
C ALA A 79 -2.06 16.60 14.45
N ILE A 80 -1.08 16.09 13.69
CA ILE A 80 -0.61 14.72 13.80
C ILE A 80 0.48 14.54 14.86
N PHE A 81 1.63 15.23 14.72
CA PHE A 81 2.76 15.06 15.64
C PHE A 81 2.43 15.28 17.11
N PRO A 82 1.53 16.22 17.51
CA PRO A 82 1.15 16.39 18.92
C PRO A 82 0.40 15.17 19.51
N ILE A 83 -0.31 14.41 18.67
CA ILE A 83 -0.99 13.18 19.08
C ILE A 83 0.00 12.01 19.08
N GLU A 84 0.75 11.85 18.00
CA GLU A 84 1.76 10.78 17.86
C GLU A 84 2.81 10.80 18.97
N ALA A 85 3.24 11.99 19.41
CA ALA A 85 4.18 12.14 20.51
C ALA A 85 3.68 11.56 21.86
N LYS A 86 2.38 11.32 22.00
CA LYS A 86 1.76 10.71 23.20
C LYS A 86 1.48 9.21 23.02
N MET A 87 1.56 8.71 21.78
CA MET A 87 1.28 7.30 21.49
C MET A 87 2.35 6.41 22.10
N THR A 88 1.91 5.33 22.68
CA THR A 88 2.75 4.27 23.25
C THR A 88 2.81 3.06 22.31
N GLU A 89 3.72 2.15 22.59
CA GLU A 89 3.82 0.87 21.88
C GLU A 89 2.48 0.10 21.86
N SER A 90 1.73 0.15 22.96
CA SER A 90 0.41 -0.51 23.05
C SER A 90 -0.63 0.17 22.15
N ASP A 91 -0.54 1.50 21.96
CA ASP A 91 -1.43 2.22 21.04
C ASP A 91 -1.13 1.83 19.59
N ILE A 92 0.16 1.82 19.22
CA ILE A 92 0.57 1.40 17.88
C ILE A 92 0.09 -0.02 17.58
N ARG A 93 0.27 -0.95 18.52
CA ARG A 93 -0.22 -2.34 18.35
C ARG A 93 -1.73 -2.38 18.15
N ALA A 94 -2.52 -1.66 18.93
CA ALA A 94 -3.97 -1.62 18.80
C ALA A 94 -4.41 -1.01 17.45
N GLY A 95 -3.82 0.12 17.05
CA GLY A 95 -4.09 0.78 15.77
C GLY A 95 -3.74 -0.10 14.58
N VAL A 96 -2.57 -0.77 14.61
CA VAL A 96 -2.15 -1.68 13.55
C VAL A 96 -3.08 -2.90 13.45
N ARG A 97 -3.47 -3.51 14.57
CA ARG A 97 -4.43 -4.65 14.55
C ARG A 97 -5.74 -4.24 13.92
N TRP A 98 -6.28 -3.07 14.29
CA TRP A 98 -7.52 -2.56 13.72
C TRP A 98 -7.41 -2.30 12.22
N GLY A 99 -6.36 -1.61 11.76
CA GLY A 99 -6.14 -1.34 10.34
C GLY A 99 -5.86 -2.60 9.52
N ALA A 100 -5.17 -3.58 10.10
CA ALA A 100 -4.96 -4.88 9.44
C ALA A 100 -6.28 -5.63 9.21
N LEU A 101 -7.22 -5.56 10.16
CA LEU A 101 -8.56 -6.14 9.97
C LEU A 101 -9.35 -5.40 8.90
N GLU A 102 -9.27 -4.06 8.83
CA GLU A 102 -9.88 -3.26 7.76
C GLU A 102 -9.32 -3.63 6.39
N MET A 103 -7.99 -3.74 6.27
CA MET A 103 -7.32 -4.18 5.03
C MET A 103 -7.74 -5.59 4.62
N LEU A 104 -7.81 -6.55 5.55
CA LEU A 104 -8.28 -7.91 5.27
C LEU A 104 -9.74 -7.91 4.80
N ALA A 105 -10.61 -7.12 5.42
CA ALA A 105 -12.00 -7.00 4.98
C ALA A 105 -12.13 -6.40 3.56
N GLY A 106 -11.14 -5.61 3.12
CA GLY A 106 -11.03 -5.05 1.78
C GLY A 106 -10.22 -5.89 0.78
N GLY A 107 -9.81 -7.12 1.13
CA GLY A 107 -9.08 -8.00 0.18
C GLY A 107 -7.57 -7.78 0.14
N THR A 108 -7.01 -6.92 0.98
CA THR A 108 -5.57 -6.69 1.07
C THR A 108 -4.91 -7.86 1.83
N THR A 109 -3.86 -8.42 1.25
CA THR A 109 -3.13 -9.57 1.79
C THR A 109 -1.72 -9.22 2.23
N GLN A 110 -1.22 -8.07 1.81
CA GLN A 110 0.11 -7.60 2.14
C GLN A 110 0.15 -6.07 2.24
N VAL A 111 0.99 -5.56 3.17
CA VAL A 111 1.22 -4.12 3.35
C VAL A 111 2.70 -3.80 3.53
N LEU A 112 3.13 -2.65 3.00
CA LEU A 112 4.38 -2.00 3.32
C LEU A 112 4.07 -0.84 4.26
N ASP A 113 4.50 -0.96 5.51
CA ASP A 113 4.16 -0.02 6.58
C ASP A 113 5.41 0.68 7.13
N MET A 114 5.33 1.98 7.31
CA MET A 114 6.38 2.75 7.97
C MET A 114 5.78 3.54 9.13
N TYR A 115 6.22 3.23 10.35
CA TYR A 115 5.75 3.93 11.55
C TYR A 115 6.75 3.85 12.70
N ASP A 116 6.43 4.54 13.82
CA ASP A 116 7.17 4.37 15.08
C ASP A 116 6.80 3.01 15.72
N PHE A 117 7.65 2.52 16.65
CA PHE A 117 7.53 1.21 17.29
C PHE A 117 7.31 0.04 16.30
N PRO A 118 8.17 -0.11 15.27
CA PRO A 118 7.91 -1.07 14.19
C PRO A 118 7.86 -2.53 14.68
N ALA A 119 8.54 -2.89 15.76
CA ALA A 119 8.46 -4.23 16.35
C ALA A 119 7.05 -4.54 16.88
N ALA A 120 6.37 -3.56 17.49
CA ALA A 120 4.98 -3.70 17.92
C ALA A 120 4.04 -3.83 16.72
N GLY A 121 4.29 -3.06 15.66
CA GLY A 121 3.57 -3.17 14.40
C GLY A 121 3.73 -4.55 13.75
N GLU A 122 4.97 -5.04 13.63
CA GLU A 122 5.25 -6.37 13.06
C GLU A 122 4.54 -7.49 13.85
N ALA A 123 4.60 -7.42 15.18
CA ALA A 123 3.90 -8.39 16.04
C ALA A 123 2.38 -8.32 15.83
N ALA A 124 1.80 -7.12 15.73
CA ALA A 124 0.38 -6.92 15.50
C ALA A 124 -0.09 -7.47 14.14
N PHE A 125 0.66 -7.23 13.06
CA PHE A 125 0.39 -7.83 11.76
C PHE A 125 0.47 -9.36 11.78
N ALA A 126 1.48 -9.92 12.48
CA ALA A 126 1.64 -11.36 12.61
C ALA A 126 0.48 -12.01 13.39
N GLU A 127 -0.04 -11.36 14.43
CA GLU A 127 -1.20 -11.83 15.20
C GLU A 127 -2.47 -11.90 14.35
N VAL A 128 -2.68 -10.93 13.47
CA VAL A 128 -3.82 -10.90 12.56
C VAL A 128 -3.60 -11.84 11.36
N GLY A 129 -2.34 -12.10 11.02
CA GLY A 129 -1.93 -12.95 9.90
C GLY A 129 -1.75 -12.21 8.58
N LEU A 130 -1.87 -10.87 8.55
CA LEU A 130 -1.60 -10.06 7.36
C LEU A 130 -0.09 -10.01 7.11
N LYS A 131 0.33 -10.23 5.87
CA LYS A 131 1.73 -10.06 5.48
C LYS A 131 2.13 -8.60 5.58
N ALA A 132 3.23 -8.31 6.24
CA ALA A 132 3.74 -6.96 6.35
C ALA A 132 5.25 -6.90 6.20
N SER A 133 5.70 -5.82 5.59
CA SER A 133 7.07 -5.33 5.69
C SER A 133 7.01 -4.02 6.47
N VAL A 134 7.54 -4.01 7.66
CA VAL A 134 7.58 -2.82 8.52
C VAL A 134 8.96 -2.20 8.52
N SER A 135 9.03 -0.88 8.75
CA SER A 135 10.30 -0.15 8.70
C SER A 135 10.44 0.79 9.89
N ARG A 136 11.67 0.89 10.42
CA ARG A 136 12.02 1.95 11.36
C ARG A 136 12.28 3.24 10.60
N VAL A 137 11.45 4.26 10.85
CA VAL A 137 11.55 5.54 10.12
C VAL A 137 12.77 6.34 10.55
N GLY A 138 13.64 6.65 9.60
CA GLY A 138 14.82 7.49 9.79
C GLY A 138 14.43 8.97 9.86
N LEU A 139 14.95 9.63 10.92
CA LEU A 139 14.77 11.06 11.22
C LEU A 139 16.07 11.57 11.82
N SER A 140 16.80 12.46 11.13
CA SER A 140 18.15 12.88 11.55
C SER A 140 18.18 13.70 12.84
N PHE A 141 17.08 14.38 13.17
CA PHE A 141 16.95 15.17 14.39
C PHE A 141 16.66 14.36 15.65
N VAL A 142 16.44 13.05 15.54
CA VAL A 142 16.21 12.15 16.68
C VAL A 142 17.54 11.46 17.05
N PRO A 143 18.09 11.74 18.25
CA PRO A 143 19.35 11.12 18.67
C PRO A 143 19.30 9.59 18.66
N GLY A 144 20.34 8.95 18.10
CA GLY A 144 20.44 7.48 18.04
C GLY A 144 19.58 6.82 16.95
N ARG A 145 18.75 7.58 16.21
CA ARG A 145 17.81 7.02 15.23
C ARG A 145 18.50 6.25 14.10
N LEU A 146 19.70 6.66 13.68
CA LEU A 146 20.46 5.92 12.66
C LEU A 146 20.80 4.51 13.13
N ASP A 147 21.31 4.37 14.37
CA ASP A 147 21.65 3.07 14.96
C ASP A 147 20.40 2.19 15.14
N GLU A 148 19.26 2.81 15.51
CA GLU A 148 17.98 2.12 15.58
C GLU A 148 17.54 1.58 14.21
N CYS A 149 17.63 2.38 13.14
CA CYS A 149 17.29 1.96 11.78
C CYS A 149 18.18 0.79 11.32
N VAL A 150 19.49 0.91 11.53
CA VAL A 150 20.47 -0.13 11.17
C VAL A 150 20.24 -1.41 11.98
N SER A 151 20.04 -1.29 13.30
CA SER A 151 19.81 -2.43 14.19
C SER A 151 18.48 -3.14 13.87
N PHE A 152 17.42 -2.38 13.64
CA PHE A 152 16.12 -2.93 13.28
C PHE A 152 16.20 -3.69 11.96
N THR A 153 16.77 -3.09 10.91
CA THR A 153 16.93 -3.75 9.61
C THR A 153 17.77 -5.03 9.70
N ARG A 154 18.79 -5.04 10.55
CA ARG A 154 19.65 -6.21 10.77
C ARG A 154 18.91 -7.38 11.41
N THR A 155 18.04 -7.11 12.36
CA THR A 155 17.33 -8.13 13.15
C THR A 155 16.01 -8.58 12.54
N HIS A 156 15.44 -7.78 11.60
CA HIS A 156 14.14 -8.04 10.96
C HIS A 156 14.31 -8.25 9.45
N PRO A 157 14.44 -9.51 9.00
CA PRO A 157 14.83 -9.83 7.62
C PRO A 157 13.79 -9.38 6.56
N LYS A 158 12.57 -9.07 6.94
CA LYS A 158 11.53 -8.54 6.05
C LYS A 158 11.46 -7.01 6.04
N ALA A 159 12.19 -6.32 6.94
CA ALA A 159 12.16 -4.87 7.02
C ALA A 159 12.80 -4.22 5.78
N HIS A 160 12.22 -3.12 5.33
CA HIS A 160 12.85 -2.21 4.39
C HIS A 160 13.71 -1.19 5.15
N VAL A 161 14.73 -0.66 4.50
CA VAL A 161 15.40 0.55 4.96
C VAL A 161 14.45 1.72 4.75
N CYS A 162 14.34 2.62 5.72
CA CYS A 162 13.37 3.71 5.64
C CYS A 162 13.97 5.02 6.13
N ILE A 163 13.68 6.08 5.40
CA ILE A 163 13.71 7.45 5.88
C ILE A 163 12.33 8.08 5.65
N HIS A 164 11.95 9.04 6.47
CA HIS A 164 10.68 9.74 6.24
C HIS A 164 10.70 10.44 4.88
N SER A 165 11.59 11.38 4.71
CA SER A 165 11.72 12.24 3.52
C SER A 165 13.10 12.91 3.48
N GLU A 166 13.45 13.53 2.36
CA GLU A 166 14.71 14.27 2.23
C GLU A 166 14.78 15.50 3.14
N TYR A 167 13.64 16.10 3.51
CA TYR A 167 13.59 17.29 4.35
C TYR A 167 13.57 17.01 5.88
N LEU A 168 13.40 15.76 6.29
CA LEU A 168 13.50 15.31 7.69
C LEU A 168 14.76 14.46 7.97
N THR A 169 15.62 14.27 6.95
CA THR A 169 16.90 13.57 7.08
C THR A 169 18.01 14.35 6.39
N ASP A 170 19.13 14.54 7.08
CA ASP A 170 20.29 15.22 6.51
C ASP A 170 21.16 14.26 5.66
N GLU A 171 22.07 14.85 4.89
CA GLU A 171 22.96 14.09 3.99
C GLU A 171 23.86 13.08 4.72
N PRO A 172 24.49 13.42 5.86
CA PRO A 172 25.28 12.45 6.65
C PRO A 172 24.47 11.22 7.06
N PHE A 173 23.22 11.42 7.51
CA PHE A 173 22.33 10.31 7.87
C PHE A 173 21.99 9.44 6.65
N CYS A 174 21.60 10.05 5.53
CA CYS A 174 21.27 9.32 4.30
C CYS A 174 22.46 8.50 3.80
N ARG A 175 23.67 9.09 3.77
CA ARG A 175 24.90 8.38 3.33
C ARG A 175 25.28 7.25 4.26
N ALA A 176 25.25 7.45 5.58
CA ALA A 176 25.59 6.41 6.54
C ALA A 176 24.59 5.24 6.48
N LEU A 177 23.30 5.53 6.35
CA LEU A 177 22.26 4.50 6.19
C LEU A 177 22.41 3.75 4.85
N ALA A 178 22.71 4.48 3.76
CA ALA A 178 22.99 3.90 2.45
C ALA A 178 24.22 2.98 2.48
N GLU A 179 25.33 3.41 3.13
CA GLU A 179 26.54 2.61 3.27
C GLU A 179 26.25 1.30 4.04
N ALA A 180 25.54 1.38 5.18
CA ALA A 180 25.15 0.21 5.95
C ALA A 180 24.26 -0.73 5.11
N ASN A 181 23.28 -0.18 4.39
CA ASN A 181 22.37 -0.97 3.55
C ASN A 181 23.12 -1.65 2.39
N ASN A 182 23.92 -0.91 1.64
CA ASN A 182 24.62 -1.44 0.47
C ASN A 182 25.69 -2.48 0.82
N ARG A 183 26.32 -2.35 2.00
CA ARG A 183 27.31 -3.28 2.49
C ARG A 183 26.70 -4.55 3.11
N GLU A 184 25.65 -4.39 3.96
CA GLU A 184 25.18 -5.48 4.82
C GLU A 184 23.85 -6.09 4.38
N PHE A 185 22.84 -5.27 4.05
CA PHE A 185 21.46 -5.76 3.96
C PHE A 185 20.95 -5.89 2.53
N LYS A 186 21.29 -4.94 1.67
CA LYS A 186 20.77 -4.84 0.30
C LYS A 186 19.24 -4.88 0.24
N ARG A 187 18.60 -4.14 1.18
CA ARG A 187 17.15 -4.06 1.29
C ARG A 187 16.60 -2.91 0.46
N PRO A 188 15.40 -3.04 -0.11
CA PRO A 188 14.69 -1.92 -0.72
C PRO A 188 14.53 -0.77 0.27
N VAL A 189 14.57 0.48 -0.24
CA VAL A 189 14.28 1.68 0.55
C VAL A 189 12.80 2.03 0.46
N HIS A 190 12.21 2.56 1.54
CA HIS A 190 10.87 3.11 1.56
C HIS A 190 10.92 4.57 2.00
N VAL A 191 10.37 5.50 1.20
CA VAL A 191 10.54 6.95 1.43
C VAL A 191 9.41 7.75 0.77
N HIS A 192 8.97 8.86 1.40
CA HIS A 192 8.12 9.88 0.75
C HIS A 192 9.00 10.78 -0.12
N VAL A 193 8.58 10.99 -1.37
CA VAL A 193 9.42 11.71 -2.35
C VAL A 193 8.58 12.65 -3.21
N SER A 194 9.01 13.92 -3.28
CA SER A 194 8.41 14.93 -4.17
C SER A 194 6.88 14.98 -4.05
N GLU A 195 6.38 14.88 -2.83
CA GLU A 195 4.94 14.87 -2.54
C GLU A 195 4.33 16.23 -2.81
N THR A 196 4.97 17.31 -2.33
CA THR A 196 4.48 18.68 -2.49
C THR A 196 5.40 19.52 -3.36
N GLU A 197 4.83 20.57 -4.01
CA GLU A 197 5.62 21.55 -4.74
C GLU A 197 6.67 22.22 -3.86
N LYS A 198 6.30 22.50 -2.60
CA LYS A 198 7.20 23.11 -1.63
C LYS A 198 8.41 22.22 -1.35
N GLU A 199 8.22 20.94 -1.08
CA GLU A 199 9.32 19.97 -0.89
C GLU A 199 10.27 19.99 -2.07
N HIS A 200 9.71 19.84 -3.28
CA HIS A 200 10.48 19.77 -4.52
C HIS A 200 11.32 21.04 -4.75
N ARG A 201 10.71 22.22 -4.57
CA ARG A 201 11.41 23.51 -4.74
C ARG A 201 12.46 23.74 -3.64
N ASP A 202 12.13 23.44 -2.39
CA ASP A 202 13.04 23.61 -1.27
C ASP A 202 14.28 22.71 -1.42
N CYS A 203 14.13 21.49 -1.93
CA CYS A 203 15.21 20.56 -2.22
C CYS A 203 16.14 21.14 -3.31
N LEU A 204 15.57 21.65 -4.40
CA LEU A 204 16.36 22.35 -5.44
C LEU A 204 17.17 23.55 -4.88
N VAL A 205 16.58 24.30 -3.95
CA VAL A 205 17.29 25.43 -3.32
C VAL A 205 18.41 24.94 -2.38
N ARG A 206 18.18 23.87 -1.60
CA ARG A 206 19.15 23.33 -0.64
C ARG A 206 20.31 22.59 -1.32
N HIS A 207 19.99 21.79 -2.33
CA HIS A 207 20.93 20.80 -2.87
C HIS A 207 21.24 20.99 -4.36
N GLY A 208 20.53 21.87 -5.07
CA GLY A 208 20.64 21.99 -6.53
C GLY A 208 20.11 20.77 -7.30
N LEU A 209 19.42 19.86 -6.61
CA LEU A 209 18.91 18.58 -7.12
C LEU A 209 17.43 18.43 -6.75
N THR A 210 16.69 17.67 -7.57
CA THR A 210 15.36 17.22 -7.20
C THR A 210 15.42 16.21 -6.04
N PRO A 211 14.35 15.96 -5.27
CA PRO A 211 14.37 14.99 -4.18
C PRO A 211 14.84 13.59 -4.63
N VAL A 212 14.38 13.10 -5.77
CA VAL A 212 14.80 11.80 -6.32
C VAL A 212 16.29 11.81 -6.67
N ALA A 213 16.77 12.84 -7.40
CA ALA A 213 18.16 12.97 -7.77
C ALA A 213 19.09 13.12 -6.54
N TYR A 214 18.65 13.86 -5.53
CA TYR A 214 19.36 14.00 -4.25
C TYR A 214 19.50 12.64 -3.55
N LEU A 215 18.39 11.91 -3.34
CA LEU A 215 18.42 10.60 -2.68
C LEU A 215 19.29 9.59 -3.47
N ALA A 216 19.21 9.62 -4.79
CA ALA A 216 20.09 8.81 -5.64
C ALA A 216 21.57 9.14 -5.45
N SER A 217 21.92 10.45 -5.30
CA SER A 217 23.30 10.92 -5.10
C SER A 217 23.89 10.48 -3.75
N THR A 218 23.06 10.21 -2.75
CA THR A 218 23.50 9.67 -1.45
C THR A 218 23.78 8.17 -1.48
N GLY A 219 23.41 7.46 -2.54
CA GLY A 219 23.48 6.00 -2.65
C GLY A 219 22.31 5.26 -2.00
N LEU A 220 21.33 5.97 -1.44
CA LEU A 220 20.22 5.37 -0.72
C LEU A 220 19.32 4.51 -1.62
N LEU A 221 19.19 4.90 -2.90
CA LEU A 221 18.36 4.18 -3.87
C LEU A 221 19.07 3.01 -4.58
N ASP A 222 20.34 2.71 -4.26
CA ASP A 222 21.14 1.72 -4.99
C ASP A 222 20.61 0.27 -4.85
N SER A 223 19.89 -0.02 -3.80
CA SER A 223 19.25 -1.32 -3.58
C SER A 223 17.78 -1.39 -4.04
N GLY A 224 17.33 -0.41 -4.84
CA GLY A 224 15.94 -0.27 -5.22
C GLY A 224 15.05 0.22 -4.08
N GLY A 225 13.74 0.20 -4.28
CA GLY A 225 12.83 0.61 -3.21
C GLY A 225 11.45 1.00 -3.66
N PHE A 226 10.77 1.74 -2.78
CA PHE A 226 9.42 2.26 -2.93
C PHE A 226 9.42 3.75 -2.60
N ALA A 227 9.12 4.56 -3.60
CA ALA A 227 9.02 6.02 -3.53
C ALA A 227 7.54 6.41 -3.50
N ALA A 228 7.03 6.80 -2.33
CA ALA A 228 5.63 7.21 -2.18
C ALA A 228 5.39 8.61 -2.76
N HIS A 229 4.20 8.81 -3.31
CA HIS A 229 3.64 10.02 -3.90
C HIS A 229 4.22 10.42 -5.26
N CYS A 230 5.46 10.85 -5.36
CA CYS A 230 6.12 11.28 -6.60
C CYS A 230 5.30 12.29 -7.44
N VAL A 231 4.52 13.15 -6.78
CA VAL A 231 3.58 14.08 -7.45
C VAL A 231 4.32 15.08 -8.33
N TRP A 232 5.45 15.61 -7.83
CA TRP A 232 6.25 16.66 -8.49
C TRP A 232 7.48 16.14 -9.22
N CYS A 233 7.57 14.83 -9.45
CA CYS A 233 8.67 14.22 -10.18
C CYS A 233 8.75 14.71 -11.64
N THR A 234 9.96 14.95 -12.11
CA THR A 234 10.30 15.27 -13.51
C THR A 234 10.46 14.00 -14.35
N ASP A 235 10.63 14.13 -15.67
CA ASP A 235 10.96 12.99 -16.53
C ASP A 235 12.35 12.40 -16.21
N ASP A 236 13.29 13.22 -15.77
CA ASP A 236 14.60 12.75 -15.33
C ASP A 236 14.52 11.98 -14.02
N ASP A 237 13.66 12.41 -13.07
CA ASP A 237 13.38 11.65 -11.86
C ASP A 237 12.81 10.28 -12.20
N PHE A 238 11.87 10.18 -13.14
CA PHE A 238 11.33 8.89 -13.58
C PHE A 238 12.40 7.98 -14.20
N ARG A 239 13.35 8.55 -14.96
CA ARG A 239 14.49 7.76 -15.47
C ARG A 239 15.37 7.22 -14.34
N ILE A 240 15.65 8.06 -13.32
CA ILE A 240 16.41 7.62 -12.13
C ILE A 240 15.66 6.50 -11.40
N LEU A 241 14.35 6.66 -11.13
CA LEU A 241 13.55 5.62 -10.46
C LEU A 241 13.62 4.29 -11.24
N ARG A 242 13.43 4.33 -12.55
CA ARG A 242 13.55 3.14 -13.40
C ARG A 242 14.93 2.50 -13.32
N GLU A 243 16.01 3.28 -13.49
CA GLU A 243 17.40 2.80 -13.49
C GLU A 243 17.80 2.21 -12.15
N LYS A 244 17.33 2.79 -11.06
CA LYS A 244 17.53 2.29 -9.68
C LYS A 244 16.54 1.19 -9.27
N ASN A 245 15.65 0.75 -10.17
CA ASN A 245 14.59 -0.21 -9.87
C ASN A 245 13.75 0.19 -8.64
N VAL A 246 13.40 1.48 -8.54
CA VAL A 246 12.53 2.03 -7.52
C VAL A 246 11.10 2.07 -8.04
N VAL A 247 10.17 1.54 -7.27
CA VAL A 247 8.73 1.52 -7.56
C VAL A 247 8.14 2.85 -7.11
N LEU A 248 7.40 3.50 -7.99
CA LEU A 248 6.58 4.65 -7.65
C LEU A 248 5.31 4.12 -6.97
N VAL A 249 5.04 4.52 -5.73
CA VAL A 249 3.79 4.20 -5.05
C VAL A 249 2.83 5.37 -5.16
N HIS A 250 1.76 5.17 -5.92
CA HIS A 250 0.72 6.17 -6.13
C HIS A 250 -0.33 6.11 -5.03
N ASN A 251 -0.57 7.24 -4.36
CA ASN A 251 -1.52 7.40 -3.27
C ASN A 251 -2.56 8.47 -3.67
N PRO A 252 -3.48 8.17 -4.60
CA PRO A 252 -4.34 9.20 -5.21
C PRO A 252 -5.21 9.94 -4.22
N THR A 253 -5.84 9.24 -3.27
CA THR A 253 -6.71 9.85 -2.26
C THR A 253 -5.93 10.82 -1.37
N SER A 254 -4.80 10.39 -0.81
CA SER A 254 -3.96 11.23 0.05
C SER A 254 -3.45 12.47 -0.68
N ASN A 255 -2.92 12.28 -1.90
CA ASN A 255 -2.42 13.38 -2.73
C ASN A 255 -3.48 14.46 -2.97
N MET A 256 -4.73 14.07 -3.21
CA MET A 256 -5.84 14.99 -3.40
C MET A 256 -6.31 15.62 -2.11
N LYS A 257 -6.48 14.82 -1.05
CA LYS A 257 -6.97 15.30 0.25
C LYS A 257 -6.05 16.35 0.86
N LEU A 258 -4.73 16.16 0.76
CA LEU A 258 -3.73 17.11 1.25
C LEU A 258 -3.42 18.24 0.27
N GLY A 259 -4.01 18.20 -0.94
CA GLY A 259 -3.79 19.21 -1.97
C GLY A 259 -2.39 19.17 -2.57
N SER A 260 -1.71 18.01 -2.53
CA SER A 260 -0.36 17.82 -3.06
C SER A 260 -0.33 17.91 -4.60
N GLY A 261 -1.40 17.49 -5.27
CA GLY A 261 -1.54 17.53 -6.72
C GLY A 261 -1.75 16.15 -7.36
N PHE A 262 -1.49 16.06 -8.66
CA PHE A 262 -1.67 14.83 -9.45
C PHE A 262 -0.33 14.30 -9.94
N ALA A 263 0.08 13.13 -9.46
CA ALA A 263 1.28 12.44 -9.97
C ALA A 263 1.09 12.09 -11.45
N ARG A 264 2.15 12.20 -12.26
CA ARG A 264 2.10 11.96 -13.71
C ARG A 264 2.22 10.46 -14.04
N ILE A 265 1.30 9.63 -13.52
CA ILE A 265 1.37 8.16 -13.61
C ILE A 265 1.44 7.65 -15.05
N PRO A 266 0.58 8.10 -16.00
CA PRO A 266 0.73 7.66 -17.40
C PRO A 266 2.13 7.91 -17.95
N ARG A 267 2.72 9.07 -17.63
CA ARG A 267 4.07 9.41 -18.07
C ARG A 267 5.15 8.53 -17.43
N ALA A 268 5.00 8.21 -16.15
CA ALA A 268 5.90 7.28 -15.47
C ALA A 268 5.86 5.88 -16.10
N LEU A 269 4.67 5.36 -16.42
CA LEU A 269 4.49 4.10 -17.13
C LEU A 269 5.12 4.10 -18.52
N GLU A 270 4.90 5.17 -19.31
CA GLU A 270 5.54 5.35 -20.64
C GLU A 270 7.07 5.31 -20.55
N LEU A 271 7.65 5.87 -19.48
CA LEU A 271 9.09 5.86 -19.25
C LEU A 271 9.59 4.54 -18.61
N GLY A 272 8.72 3.57 -18.40
CA GLY A 272 9.06 2.23 -17.90
C GLY A 272 9.28 2.17 -16.39
N VAL A 273 8.75 3.13 -15.63
CA VAL A 273 8.75 3.07 -14.15
C VAL A 273 7.70 2.05 -13.71
N LYS A 274 8.06 1.19 -12.77
CA LYS A 274 7.08 0.32 -12.10
C LYS A 274 6.23 1.17 -11.15
N VAL A 275 4.93 0.98 -11.21
CA VAL A 275 3.98 1.71 -10.35
C VAL A 275 3.17 0.71 -9.52
N ALA A 276 2.95 1.06 -8.26
CA ALA A 276 2.06 0.35 -7.33
C ALA A 276 1.09 1.32 -6.68
N LEU A 277 0.04 0.82 -6.03
CA LEU A 277 -0.88 1.63 -5.22
C LEU A 277 -0.54 1.52 -3.73
N GLY A 278 -0.84 2.59 -3.01
CA GLY A 278 -0.84 2.65 -1.56
C GLY A 278 -1.97 3.53 -1.05
N THR A 279 -2.44 3.27 0.15
CA THR A 279 -3.49 4.09 0.78
C THR A 279 -2.95 5.28 1.55
N ASP A 280 -1.64 5.26 1.89
CA ASP A 280 -1.09 6.14 2.90
C ASP A 280 -1.74 5.88 4.28
N GLY A 281 -1.71 6.84 5.21
CA GLY A 281 -2.33 6.71 6.53
C GLY A 281 -3.80 7.10 6.56
N CYS A 282 -4.58 6.52 7.48
CA CYS A 282 -5.99 6.88 7.67
C CYS A 282 -6.22 8.35 8.05
N ALA A 283 -5.21 9.07 8.50
CA ALA A 283 -5.35 10.50 8.76
C ALA A 283 -5.29 11.34 7.47
N SER A 284 -4.59 10.87 6.44
CA SER A 284 -4.47 11.53 5.13
C SER A 284 -5.40 10.95 4.05
N ASN A 285 -6.01 9.77 4.29
CA ASN A 285 -6.90 9.08 3.35
C ASN A 285 -8.33 8.96 3.90
N ASP A 286 -8.49 8.63 5.16
CA ASP A 286 -9.71 8.24 5.90
C ASP A 286 -10.10 6.75 5.80
N ASN A 287 -9.63 5.98 4.83
CA ASN A 287 -9.84 4.53 4.76
C ASN A 287 -8.58 3.78 4.27
N LEU A 288 -8.65 2.45 4.19
CA LEU A 288 -7.60 1.56 3.70
C LEU A 288 -8.11 0.71 2.52
N ASP A 289 -9.00 1.30 1.69
CA ASP A 289 -9.68 0.65 0.56
C ASP A 289 -8.89 0.80 -0.75
N LEU A 290 -8.22 -0.27 -1.19
CA LEU A 290 -7.52 -0.27 -2.47
C LEU A 290 -8.46 -0.29 -3.70
N PHE A 291 -9.73 -0.65 -3.57
CA PHE A 291 -10.69 -0.48 -4.68
C PHE A 291 -10.98 0.99 -4.93
N GLU A 292 -11.09 1.80 -3.87
CA GLU A 292 -11.21 3.25 -4.01
C GLU A 292 -9.96 3.86 -4.64
N GLU A 293 -8.77 3.44 -4.22
CA GLU A 293 -7.51 3.89 -4.83
C GLU A 293 -7.43 3.51 -6.31
N MET A 294 -7.86 2.29 -6.69
CA MET A 294 -7.94 1.87 -8.10
C MET A 294 -8.90 2.77 -8.91
N HIS A 295 -10.08 3.04 -8.35
CA HIS A 295 -11.09 3.88 -8.99
C HIS A 295 -10.53 5.28 -9.28
N LEU A 296 -9.95 5.91 -8.28
CA LEU A 296 -9.38 7.25 -8.38
C LEU A 296 -8.15 7.29 -9.30
N ALA A 297 -7.24 6.32 -9.20
CA ALA A 297 -6.08 6.23 -10.08
C ALA A 297 -6.48 6.15 -11.55
N SER A 298 -7.56 5.44 -11.88
CA SER A 298 -8.07 5.40 -13.25
C SER A 298 -8.66 6.74 -13.67
N LEU A 299 -9.59 7.31 -12.89
CA LEU A 299 -10.39 8.45 -13.30
C LEU A 299 -9.59 9.76 -13.37
N ILE A 300 -8.72 9.99 -12.37
CA ILE A 300 -7.93 11.22 -12.29
C ILE A 300 -7.10 11.41 -13.55
N HIS A 301 -6.37 10.38 -13.97
CA HIS A 301 -5.45 10.48 -15.10
C HIS A 301 -6.18 10.66 -16.42
N LYS A 302 -7.32 9.96 -16.61
CA LYS A 302 -8.19 10.16 -17.76
C LYS A 302 -8.77 11.58 -17.81
N GLY A 303 -9.21 12.09 -16.65
CA GLY A 303 -9.76 13.44 -16.54
C GLY A 303 -8.71 14.53 -16.81
N VAL A 304 -7.51 14.40 -16.22
CA VAL A 304 -6.41 15.36 -16.41
C VAL A 304 -5.93 15.37 -17.86
N ALA A 305 -5.74 14.18 -18.47
CA ALA A 305 -5.31 14.06 -19.86
C ALA A 305 -6.42 14.37 -20.88
N LYS A 306 -7.68 14.36 -20.46
CA LYS A 306 -8.87 14.42 -21.36
C LYS A 306 -8.87 13.30 -22.41
N ASP A 307 -8.31 12.16 -22.03
CA ASP A 307 -8.17 10.98 -22.87
C ASP A 307 -8.50 9.72 -22.05
N PRO A 308 -9.53 8.93 -22.43
CA PRO A 308 -9.93 7.75 -21.72
C PRO A 308 -8.96 6.56 -21.87
N THR A 309 -7.95 6.69 -22.75
CA THR A 309 -7.03 5.58 -23.10
C THR A 309 -5.68 5.61 -22.38
N VAL A 310 -5.37 6.69 -21.66
CA VAL A 310 -4.04 6.90 -21.04
C VAL A 310 -3.64 5.89 -19.98
N ILE A 311 -4.61 5.17 -19.42
CA ILE A 311 -4.39 4.11 -18.43
C ILE A 311 -5.52 3.07 -18.56
N SER A 312 -5.16 1.81 -18.67
CA SER A 312 -6.13 0.73 -18.79
C SER A 312 -6.57 0.20 -17.41
N PRO A 313 -7.72 -0.46 -17.29
CA PRO A 313 -8.10 -1.16 -16.06
C PRO A 313 -7.06 -2.20 -15.62
N TRP A 314 -6.43 -2.92 -16.54
CA TRP A 314 -5.39 -3.89 -16.24
C TRP A 314 -4.15 -3.25 -15.60
N ASP A 315 -3.72 -2.09 -16.08
CA ASP A 315 -2.58 -1.37 -15.47
C ASP A 315 -2.88 -1.03 -14.01
N VAL A 316 -4.09 -0.59 -13.72
CA VAL A 316 -4.52 -0.23 -12.36
C VAL A 316 -4.65 -1.46 -11.45
N ILE A 317 -5.18 -2.57 -11.96
CA ILE A 317 -5.25 -3.84 -11.22
C ILE A 317 -3.85 -4.35 -10.88
N GLU A 318 -2.91 -4.30 -11.83
CA GLU A 318 -1.51 -4.69 -11.61
C GLU A 318 -0.82 -3.81 -10.55
N MET A 319 -1.16 -2.51 -10.49
CA MET A 319 -0.69 -1.62 -9.41
C MET A 319 -1.22 -2.04 -8.04
N ALA A 320 -2.48 -2.44 -7.95
CA ALA A 320 -3.14 -2.82 -6.70
C ALA A 320 -2.76 -4.24 -6.22
N THR A 321 -2.29 -5.10 -7.14
CA THR A 321 -1.89 -6.48 -6.84
C THR A 321 -0.38 -6.68 -6.90
N TYR A 322 0.39 -5.62 -6.84
CA TYR A 322 1.83 -5.58 -7.05
C TYR A 322 2.57 -6.82 -6.50
N GLY A 323 3.17 -7.60 -7.41
CA GLY A 323 3.90 -8.83 -7.07
C GLY A 323 3.03 -10.08 -6.88
N ASN A 324 1.75 -9.97 -6.55
CA ASN A 324 0.84 -11.11 -6.43
C ASN A 324 0.24 -11.49 -7.79
N ARG A 325 0.10 -12.80 -8.03
CA ARG A 325 -0.43 -13.34 -9.30
C ARG A 325 -1.23 -14.62 -9.08
N LEU A 326 -2.26 -14.83 -9.89
CA LEU A 326 -2.96 -16.10 -9.97
C LEU A 326 -2.25 -17.02 -10.98
N ALA A 327 -1.26 -17.77 -10.50
CA ALA A 327 -0.56 -18.77 -11.28
C ALA A 327 -0.21 -19.98 -10.40
N VAL A 328 -0.12 -21.16 -11.02
CA VAL A 328 0.27 -22.38 -10.31
C VAL A 328 1.68 -22.23 -9.73
N GLY A 329 1.84 -22.56 -8.46
CA GLY A 329 3.09 -22.42 -7.70
C GLY A 329 3.24 -21.07 -6.98
N GLU A 330 2.45 -20.06 -7.32
CA GLU A 330 2.44 -18.78 -6.59
C GLU A 330 1.73 -18.88 -5.23
N SER A 331 1.95 -17.90 -4.38
CA SER A 331 1.30 -17.84 -3.07
C SER A 331 -0.22 -17.83 -3.21
N ALA A 332 -0.90 -18.57 -2.34
CA ALA A 332 -2.35 -18.56 -2.25
C ALA A 332 -2.83 -17.33 -1.45
N ASP A 333 -2.51 -16.14 -1.96
CA ASP A 333 -3.00 -14.85 -1.51
C ASP A 333 -4.13 -14.43 -2.44
N LEU A 334 -5.36 -14.47 -1.95
CA LEU A 334 -6.54 -14.32 -2.78
C LEU A 334 -7.51 -13.29 -2.19
N CYS A 335 -8.01 -12.41 -3.05
CA CYS A 335 -9.18 -11.57 -2.78
C CYS A 335 -10.38 -12.15 -3.52
N VAL A 336 -11.40 -12.60 -2.79
CA VAL A 336 -12.59 -13.26 -3.34
C VAL A 336 -13.78 -12.31 -3.23
N VAL A 337 -14.37 -11.98 -4.38
CA VAL A 337 -15.45 -11.01 -4.50
C VAL A 337 -16.75 -11.70 -4.92
N ALA A 338 -17.87 -11.26 -4.32
CA ALA A 338 -19.21 -11.69 -4.72
C ALA A 338 -19.69 -10.90 -5.94
N LEU A 339 -20.21 -11.61 -6.97
CA LEU A 339 -20.73 -10.99 -8.20
C LEU A 339 -22.27 -10.88 -8.23
N ASP A 340 -22.95 -11.16 -7.14
CA ASP A 340 -24.40 -11.10 -7.01
C ASP A 340 -24.93 -9.73 -6.54
N ARG A 341 -24.04 -8.73 -6.42
CA ARG A 341 -24.39 -7.36 -6.05
C ARG A 341 -25.08 -6.64 -7.21
N LEU A 342 -26.03 -5.73 -6.88
CA LEU A 342 -26.81 -4.99 -7.90
C LEU A 342 -25.91 -4.18 -8.83
N HIS A 343 -24.90 -3.49 -8.29
CA HIS A 343 -23.97 -2.63 -9.04
C HIS A 343 -22.89 -3.40 -9.83
N LEU A 344 -22.77 -4.72 -9.63
CA LEU A 344 -21.82 -5.58 -10.35
C LEU A 344 -22.48 -6.37 -11.49
N ARG A 345 -23.72 -6.06 -11.84
CA ARG A 345 -24.44 -6.79 -12.90
C ARG A 345 -25.00 -5.83 -13.94
N PRO A 346 -24.81 -6.14 -15.24
CA PRO A 346 -24.14 -7.31 -15.82
C PRO A 346 -22.60 -7.20 -15.81
N ALA A 347 -21.90 -8.34 -15.86
CA ALA A 347 -20.44 -8.44 -15.83
C ALA A 347 -19.85 -8.63 -17.24
N PHE A 348 -20.03 -7.66 -18.15
CA PHE A 348 -19.53 -7.74 -19.51
C PHE A 348 -18.03 -7.52 -19.64
N ASP A 349 -17.48 -6.60 -18.85
CA ASP A 349 -16.07 -6.26 -18.83
C ASP A 349 -15.58 -6.29 -17.37
N LEU A 350 -15.04 -7.42 -16.97
CA LEU A 350 -14.66 -7.66 -15.59
C LEU A 350 -13.50 -6.78 -15.11
N PRO A 351 -12.42 -6.55 -15.86
CA PRO A 351 -11.38 -5.60 -15.46
C PRO A 351 -11.93 -4.18 -15.24
N ASN A 352 -12.81 -3.72 -16.13
CA ASN A 352 -13.45 -2.42 -15.98
C ASN A 352 -14.37 -2.38 -14.76
N LEU A 353 -15.11 -3.46 -14.48
CA LEU A 353 -15.97 -3.60 -13.32
C LEU A 353 -15.18 -3.57 -12.01
N VAL A 354 -14.02 -4.26 -11.95
CA VAL A 354 -13.11 -4.25 -10.79
C VAL A 354 -12.68 -2.82 -10.46
N VAL A 355 -12.26 -2.06 -11.46
CA VAL A 355 -11.70 -0.72 -11.24
C VAL A 355 -12.76 0.35 -10.98
N HIS A 356 -13.94 0.23 -11.61
CA HIS A 356 -14.90 1.34 -11.60
C HIS A 356 -16.18 1.08 -10.81
N SER A 357 -16.46 -0.17 -10.43
CA SER A 357 -17.71 -0.51 -9.75
C SER A 357 -17.55 -1.25 -8.44
N MET A 358 -16.48 -2.07 -8.31
CA MET A 358 -16.25 -2.82 -7.08
C MET A 358 -15.82 -1.94 -5.92
N GLN A 359 -16.15 -2.39 -4.72
CA GLN A 359 -15.87 -1.76 -3.44
C GLN A 359 -15.33 -2.80 -2.45
N ALA A 360 -14.63 -2.37 -1.41
CA ALA A 360 -14.17 -3.28 -0.34
C ALA A 360 -15.30 -4.12 0.25
N SER A 361 -16.52 -3.57 0.35
CA SER A 361 -17.72 -4.26 0.85
C SER A 361 -18.20 -5.44 -0.02
N ASP A 362 -17.71 -5.58 -1.25
CA ASP A 362 -18.02 -6.70 -2.14
C ASP A 362 -17.11 -7.91 -1.90
N VAL A 363 -16.01 -7.71 -1.17
CA VAL A 363 -15.11 -8.78 -0.75
C VAL A 363 -15.84 -9.67 0.24
N VAL A 364 -15.87 -10.96 -0.05
CA VAL A 364 -16.51 -11.96 0.81
C VAL A 364 -15.49 -12.85 1.52
N GLN A 365 -14.30 -12.98 0.97
CA GLN A 365 -13.26 -13.77 1.61
C GLN A 365 -11.87 -13.25 1.24
N THR A 366 -10.97 -13.21 2.21
CA THR A 366 -9.55 -12.90 2.01
C THR A 366 -8.70 -14.04 2.53
N VAL A 367 -7.83 -14.54 1.65
CA VAL A 367 -6.95 -15.68 1.93
C VAL A 367 -5.51 -15.18 1.88
N VAL A 368 -4.73 -15.52 2.90
CA VAL A 368 -3.30 -15.21 2.98
C VAL A 368 -2.53 -16.50 3.25
N ASP A 369 -1.54 -16.82 2.41
CA ASP A 369 -0.79 -18.07 2.48
C ASP A 369 -1.71 -19.31 2.60
N GLY A 370 -2.81 -19.32 1.87
CA GLY A 370 -3.77 -20.40 1.88
C GLY A 370 -4.64 -20.50 3.15
N LYS A 371 -4.61 -19.50 4.02
CA LYS A 371 -5.45 -19.43 5.23
C LYS A 371 -6.53 -18.36 5.04
N VAL A 372 -7.76 -18.70 5.35
CA VAL A 372 -8.88 -17.74 5.36
C VAL A 372 -8.73 -16.86 6.61
N LEU A 373 -8.50 -15.56 6.40
CA LEU A 373 -8.36 -14.58 7.48
C LEU A 373 -9.59 -13.66 7.60
N TYR A 374 -10.35 -13.52 6.53
CA TYR A 374 -11.65 -12.84 6.53
C TYR A 374 -12.66 -13.69 5.76
N ASP A 375 -13.85 -13.86 6.31
CA ASP A 375 -14.94 -14.65 5.71
C ASP A 375 -16.30 -14.05 6.07
N HIS A 376 -16.98 -13.43 5.11
CA HIS A 376 -18.34 -12.88 5.24
C HIS A 376 -18.56 -12.03 6.52
N GLY A 377 -17.66 -11.11 6.80
CA GLY A 377 -17.74 -10.21 7.96
C GLY A 377 -17.10 -10.76 9.23
N MET A 378 -16.56 -11.97 9.20
CA MET A 378 -15.90 -12.61 10.33
C MET A 378 -14.38 -12.71 10.14
N PHE A 379 -13.64 -12.69 11.24
CA PHE A 379 -12.19 -12.88 11.29
C PHE A 379 -11.90 -14.19 12.05
N PRO A 380 -11.80 -15.34 11.37
CA PRO A 380 -11.77 -16.66 12.03
C PRO A 380 -10.58 -16.88 12.98
N THR A 381 -9.50 -16.09 12.82
CA THR A 381 -8.24 -16.23 13.57
C THR A 381 -8.07 -15.20 14.68
N VAL A 382 -9.02 -14.26 14.84
CA VAL A 382 -8.92 -13.12 15.74
C VAL A 382 -10.19 -12.96 16.59
N ASP A 383 -10.02 -12.69 17.87
CA ASP A 383 -11.11 -12.23 18.74
C ASP A 383 -11.41 -10.75 18.44
N PHE A 384 -12.36 -10.53 17.53
CA PHE A 384 -12.71 -9.19 17.04
C PHE A 384 -13.23 -8.28 18.16
N ASP A 385 -14.02 -8.79 19.10
CA ASP A 385 -14.58 -7.98 20.19
C ASP A 385 -13.46 -7.46 21.09
N LYS A 386 -12.50 -8.31 21.41
CA LYS A 386 -11.32 -7.90 22.17
C LYS A 386 -10.48 -6.84 21.43
N VAL A 387 -10.25 -7.02 20.13
CA VAL A 387 -9.50 -6.02 19.32
C VAL A 387 -10.23 -4.68 19.34
N ARG A 388 -11.56 -4.70 19.20
CA ARG A 388 -12.38 -3.48 19.23
C ARG A 388 -12.29 -2.78 20.59
N GLU A 389 -12.42 -3.53 21.69
CA GLU A 389 -12.32 -2.95 23.04
C GLU A 389 -10.96 -2.28 23.30
N GLU A 390 -9.86 -2.94 22.89
CA GLU A 390 -8.50 -2.40 23.00
C GLU A 390 -8.33 -1.15 22.15
N PHE A 391 -8.80 -1.17 20.89
CA PHE A 391 -8.76 -0.02 19.98
C PHE A 391 -9.55 1.17 20.54
N ASP A 392 -10.79 0.96 20.98
CA ASP A 392 -11.65 2.00 21.56
C ASP A 392 -11.03 2.62 22.82
N ALA A 393 -10.35 1.82 23.65
CA ALA A 393 -9.64 2.32 24.82
C ALA A 393 -8.46 3.22 24.43
N CYS A 394 -7.72 2.85 23.38
CA CYS A 394 -6.62 3.66 22.85
C CYS A 394 -7.13 4.98 22.24
N VAL A 395 -8.20 4.94 21.45
CA VAL A 395 -8.82 6.16 20.88
C VAL A 395 -9.25 7.14 21.97
N ARG A 396 -9.90 6.65 23.04
CA ARG A 396 -10.29 7.51 24.20
C ARG A 396 -9.06 8.17 24.82
N ARG A 397 -8.01 7.40 25.09
CA ARG A 397 -6.76 7.91 25.70
C ARG A 397 -6.03 8.92 24.79
N CYS A 398 -5.95 8.69 23.50
CA CYS A 398 -5.31 9.60 22.54
C CYS A 398 -6.06 10.94 22.39
N ASN A 399 -7.38 10.95 22.66
CA ASN A 399 -8.23 12.16 22.58
C ASN A 399 -8.37 12.88 23.91
N GLU A 400 -7.89 12.33 25.03
CA GLU A 400 -7.83 13.04 26.31
C GLU A 400 -6.77 14.15 26.20
N LYS A 401 -7.22 15.42 26.40
CA LYS A 401 -6.40 16.64 26.25
C LYS A 401 -5.41 16.82 27.38
#